data_2e8f7fa449b1f43c9586a07ba504c217
#
_entry.id   2e8f7fa449b1f43c9586a07ba504c217
#
_cell.length_a   1.000
_cell.length_b   1.000
_cell.length_c   1.000
_cell.angle_alpha   90.00
_cell.angle_beta   90.00
_cell.angle_gamma   90.00
#
_symmetry.space_group_name_H-M   'P 1'
#
loop_
_entity.id
_entity.type
_entity.pdbx_description
1 polymer ?
#
loop_
_entity_poly.entity_id
_entity_poly.type
_entity_poly.pdbx_seq_one_letter_code
_entity_poly.pdbx_strand_id
1 'polypeptide(L)'
;LIPSGISFINTRINFDILSYLPSQIETMKGQDIMVDEFGTGALSFVILEDMKDQDIETLADDIEDLKGVNDVIWYGTIADSTLPREAIPDEVYDAFNNKDANSQLMLVTYSDTMGSDETMEAVNKMDKMVKNHCFVAGMAAVNADTKTLVMQQAPIYVIIAALLSMLVMGITMDSIIVPMLFLLSIGMAI
;
A
#
# COMPACT_ATOMS: atom_id res chain seq x y z
N LEU A 1 -0.48 -32.84 -10.24
CA LEU A 1 -0.22 -32.48 -8.82
C LEU A 1 1.14 -31.81 -8.62
N ILE A 2 2.26 -32.37 -9.12
CA ILE A 2 3.58 -31.77 -8.98
C ILE A 2 3.69 -30.42 -9.71
N PRO A 3 3.23 -30.27 -10.97
CA PRO A 3 3.22 -28.97 -11.66
C PRO A 3 2.35 -27.93 -10.97
N SER A 4 1.19 -28.32 -10.41
CA SER A 4 0.27 -27.42 -9.71
C SER A 4 0.88 -26.84 -8.42
N GLY A 5 1.60 -27.66 -7.65
CA GLY A 5 2.29 -27.20 -6.43
C GLY A 5 3.42 -26.21 -6.72
N ILE A 6 4.12 -26.35 -7.86
CA ILE A 6 5.15 -25.40 -8.30
C ILE A 6 4.50 -24.09 -8.78
N SER A 7 3.39 -24.18 -9.50
CA SER A 7 2.64 -23.02 -9.98
C SER A 7 2.04 -22.20 -8.84
N PHE A 8 1.57 -22.85 -7.76
CA PHE A 8 1.04 -22.16 -6.59
C PHE A 8 2.05 -21.21 -5.93
N ILE A 9 3.31 -21.63 -5.83
CA ILE A 9 4.39 -20.80 -5.25
C ILE A 9 4.65 -19.55 -6.09
N ASN A 10 4.40 -19.62 -7.40
CA ASN A 10 4.60 -18.51 -8.34
C ASN A 10 3.33 -17.72 -8.63
N THR A 11 2.18 -18.13 -8.09
CA THR A 11 0.91 -17.43 -8.29
C THR A 11 0.91 -16.17 -7.42
N ARG A 12 0.78 -15.02 -8.04
CA ARG A 12 0.68 -13.73 -7.37
C ARG A 12 -0.75 -13.24 -7.41
N ILE A 13 -1.25 -12.79 -6.27
CA ILE A 13 -2.55 -12.11 -6.21
C ILE A 13 -2.32 -10.67 -6.68
N ASN A 14 -3.03 -10.26 -7.71
CA ASN A 14 -2.98 -8.90 -8.20
C ASN A 14 -3.94 -8.03 -7.37
N PHE A 15 -3.39 -7.06 -6.65
CA PHE A 15 -4.13 -6.09 -5.85
C PHE A 15 -4.36 -4.77 -6.61
N ASP A 16 -3.87 -4.67 -7.85
CA ASP A 16 -4.12 -3.49 -8.66
C ASP A 16 -5.53 -3.50 -9.25
N ILE A 17 -6.39 -2.67 -8.66
CA ILE A 17 -7.79 -2.52 -9.11
C ILE A 17 -7.84 -2.00 -10.55
N LEU A 18 -6.87 -1.20 -10.98
CA LEU A 18 -6.81 -0.64 -12.32
C LEU A 18 -6.59 -1.74 -13.38
N SER A 19 -5.89 -2.81 -13.03
CA SER A 19 -5.62 -3.93 -13.96
C SER A 19 -6.87 -4.70 -14.38
N TYR A 20 -7.98 -4.56 -13.65
CA TYR A 20 -9.28 -5.15 -14.00
C TYR A 20 -10.11 -4.28 -14.94
N LEU A 21 -9.68 -3.06 -15.21
CA LEU A 21 -10.37 -2.12 -16.09
C LEU A 21 -9.93 -2.30 -17.55
N PRO A 22 -10.85 -2.17 -18.51
CA PRO A 22 -10.48 -2.19 -19.92
C PRO A 22 -9.52 -1.04 -20.27
N SER A 23 -8.43 -1.34 -21.00
CA SER A 23 -7.43 -0.33 -21.38
C SER A 23 -7.95 0.80 -22.27
N GLN A 24 -9.15 0.62 -22.86
CA GLN A 24 -9.73 1.62 -23.78
C GLN A 24 -10.43 2.77 -23.06
N ILE A 25 -10.73 2.66 -21.78
CA ILE A 25 -11.42 3.73 -21.04
C ILE A 25 -10.48 4.92 -20.79
N GLU A 26 -11.07 6.12 -20.75
CA GLU A 26 -10.31 7.37 -20.60
C GLU A 26 -9.47 7.43 -19.34
N THR A 27 -9.95 6.84 -18.23
CA THR A 27 -9.21 6.77 -16.97
C THR A 27 -7.90 5.99 -17.12
N MET A 28 -7.90 4.87 -17.86
CA MET A 28 -6.68 4.09 -18.09
C MET A 28 -5.69 4.85 -18.98
N LYS A 29 -6.18 5.51 -20.03
CA LYS A 29 -5.34 6.37 -20.87
C LYS A 29 -4.73 7.52 -20.06
N GLY A 30 -5.51 8.12 -19.16
CA GLY A 30 -5.01 9.15 -18.25
C GLY A 30 -3.93 8.62 -17.31
N GLN A 31 -4.11 7.40 -16.79
CA GLN A 31 -3.11 6.74 -15.95
C GLN A 31 -1.80 6.46 -16.71
N ASP A 32 -1.91 5.95 -17.95
CA ASP A 32 -0.75 5.71 -18.81
C ASP A 32 0.02 7.01 -19.06
N ILE A 33 -0.67 8.12 -19.37
CA ILE A 33 -0.06 9.43 -19.56
C ILE A 33 0.63 9.91 -18.27
N MET A 34 -0.01 9.72 -17.10
CA MET A 34 0.58 10.10 -15.81
C MET A 34 1.89 9.35 -15.53
N VAL A 35 1.93 8.07 -15.84
CA VAL A 35 3.16 7.25 -15.68
C VAL A 35 4.22 7.63 -16.72
N ASP A 36 3.83 7.69 -18.00
CA ASP A 36 4.79 7.82 -19.11
C ASP A 36 5.35 9.24 -19.24
N GLU A 37 4.53 10.27 -19.04
CA GLU A 37 4.92 11.67 -19.28
C GLU A 37 5.26 12.44 -17.99
N PHE A 38 4.62 12.08 -16.86
CA PHE A 38 4.84 12.75 -15.57
C PHE A 38 5.64 11.89 -14.57
N GLY A 39 5.93 10.63 -14.89
CA GLY A 39 6.66 9.73 -14.03
C GLY A 39 5.92 9.40 -12.72
N THR A 40 4.61 9.64 -12.66
CA THR A 40 3.80 9.49 -11.44
C THR A 40 2.63 8.55 -11.69
N GLY A 41 2.69 7.36 -11.12
CA GLY A 41 1.63 6.36 -11.23
C GLY A 41 0.71 6.27 -10.02
N ALA A 42 1.18 6.70 -8.85
CA ALA A 42 0.42 6.71 -7.61
C ALA A 42 0.91 7.81 -6.66
N LEU A 43 0.12 8.06 -5.64
CA LEU A 43 0.47 9.03 -4.59
C LEU A 43 -0.04 8.57 -3.22
N SER A 44 0.65 9.02 -2.17
CA SER A 44 0.20 8.94 -0.78
C SER A 44 0.53 10.24 -0.03
N PHE A 45 -0.11 10.40 1.11
CA PHE A 45 0.11 11.51 2.02
C PHE A 45 0.76 11.00 3.29
N VAL A 46 1.70 11.76 3.84
CA VAL A 46 2.24 11.52 5.16
C VAL A 46 1.88 12.71 6.04
N ILE A 47 1.21 12.43 7.13
CA ILE A 47 0.87 13.42 8.17
C ILE A 47 1.92 13.29 9.26
N LEU A 48 2.60 14.38 9.55
CA LEU A 48 3.70 14.49 10.50
C LEU A 48 3.23 15.34 11.67
N GLU A 49 3.21 14.80 12.89
CA GLU A 49 2.78 15.51 14.10
C GLU A 49 3.98 15.74 15.02
N ASP A 50 4.07 16.95 15.56
CA ASP A 50 5.08 17.35 16.57
C ASP A 50 6.54 17.10 16.14
N MET A 51 6.83 17.14 14.82
CA MET A 51 8.19 17.01 14.29
C MET A 51 8.83 18.38 14.02
N LYS A 52 10.15 18.42 14.11
CA LYS A 52 10.94 19.60 13.73
C LYS A 52 11.25 19.56 12.24
N ASP A 53 11.33 20.71 11.61
CA ASP A 53 11.62 20.82 10.17
C ASP A 53 12.88 20.06 9.76
N GLN A 54 13.94 20.06 10.57
CA GLN A 54 15.17 19.30 10.29
C GLN A 54 14.96 17.78 10.31
N ASP A 55 14.10 17.28 11.20
CA ASP A 55 13.78 15.85 11.27
C ASP A 55 12.87 15.46 10.08
N ILE A 56 12.01 16.38 9.66
CA ILE A 56 11.15 16.21 8.47
C ILE A 56 12.00 16.18 7.20
N GLU A 57 12.97 17.07 7.04
CA GLU A 57 13.90 17.10 5.93
C GLU A 57 14.66 15.76 5.81
N THR A 58 15.23 15.29 6.92
CA THR A 58 15.91 13.99 6.95
C THR A 58 14.99 12.84 6.57
N LEU A 59 13.75 12.84 7.07
CA LEU A 59 12.76 11.83 6.75
C LEU A 59 12.35 11.90 5.27
N ALA A 60 12.21 13.11 4.71
CA ALA A 60 11.90 13.31 3.30
C ALA A 60 12.99 12.73 2.40
N ASP A 61 14.25 13.00 2.71
CA ASP A 61 15.41 12.45 1.99
C ASP A 61 15.43 10.91 2.07
N ASP A 62 15.23 10.36 3.26
CA ASP A 62 15.17 8.90 3.49
C ASP A 62 14.01 8.23 2.72
N ILE A 63 12.87 8.91 2.56
CA ILE A 63 11.73 8.42 1.77
C ILE A 63 12.01 8.53 0.28
N GLU A 64 12.61 9.62 -0.17
CA GLU A 64 12.97 9.84 -1.58
C GLU A 64 13.97 8.80 -2.09
N ASP A 65 14.89 8.34 -1.24
CA ASP A 65 15.85 7.27 -1.54
C ASP A 65 15.21 5.88 -1.66
N LEU A 66 13.91 5.72 -1.31
CA LEU A 66 13.23 4.44 -1.45
C LEU A 66 12.98 4.12 -2.93
N LYS A 67 13.30 2.89 -3.30
CA LYS A 67 13.00 2.40 -4.65
C LYS A 67 11.50 2.45 -4.92
N GLY A 68 11.09 3.06 -6.03
CA GLY A 68 9.70 3.23 -6.46
C GLY A 68 9.08 4.55 -6.03
N VAL A 69 9.73 5.32 -5.16
CA VAL A 69 9.39 6.73 -4.92
C VAL A 69 9.92 7.56 -6.08
N ASN A 70 9.11 8.50 -6.56
CA ASN A 70 9.48 9.41 -7.63
C ASN A 70 9.86 10.79 -7.07
N ASP A 71 9.07 11.31 -6.14
CA ASP A 71 9.28 12.64 -5.57
C ASP A 71 8.60 12.77 -4.20
N VAL A 72 9.16 13.61 -3.34
CA VAL A 72 8.64 13.93 -2.01
C VAL A 72 8.44 15.44 -1.90
N ILE A 73 7.18 15.85 -1.80
CA ILE A 73 6.78 17.25 -1.78
C ILE A 73 6.24 17.61 -0.39
N TRP A 74 6.89 18.53 0.27
CA TRP A 74 6.45 19.07 1.55
C TRP A 74 6.74 20.57 1.60
N TYR A 75 6.36 21.23 2.68
CA TYR A 75 6.54 22.68 2.77
C TYR A 75 7.99 23.15 2.51
N GLY A 76 8.99 22.42 3.04
CA GLY A 76 10.41 22.74 2.85
C GLY A 76 10.93 22.59 1.42
N THR A 77 10.35 21.71 0.62
CA THR A 77 10.68 21.57 -0.82
C THR A 77 10.15 22.75 -1.64
N ILE A 78 9.01 23.31 -1.25
CA ILE A 78 8.38 24.44 -1.97
C ILE A 78 8.94 25.77 -1.50
N ALA A 79 9.12 25.90 -0.19
CA ALA A 79 9.71 27.04 0.45
C ALA A 79 11.21 26.79 0.61
N ASP A 80 12.01 27.20 -0.38
CA ASP A 80 13.47 27.22 -0.23
C ASP A 80 13.81 27.85 1.15
N SER A 81 14.66 27.18 1.93
CA SER A 81 15.08 27.61 3.27
C SER A 81 15.67 29.03 3.31
N THR A 82 15.95 29.60 2.14
CA THR A 82 16.42 30.97 1.95
C THR A 82 15.31 32.01 1.82
N LEU A 83 14.05 31.58 1.62
CA LEU A 83 12.91 32.48 1.49
C LEU A 83 12.32 32.80 2.87
N PRO A 84 12.20 34.11 3.23
CA PRO A 84 11.50 34.47 4.45
C PRO A 84 10.05 34.02 4.40
N ARG A 85 9.49 33.55 5.53
CA ARG A 85 8.09 33.11 5.64
C ARG A 85 7.08 34.12 5.06
N GLU A 86 7.38 35.40 5.20
CA GLU A 86 6.54 36.52 4.72
C GLU A 86 6.46 36.61 3.19
N ALA A 87 7.38 35.96 2.48
CA ALA A 87 7.38 35.92 1.02
C ALA A 87 6.48 34.80 0.46
N ILE A 88 6.03 33.87 1.33
CA ILE A 88 5.20 32.73 0.93
C ILE A 88 3.75 33.04 1.21
N PRO A 89 2.84 32.88 0.21
CA PRO A 89 1.40 33.07 0.42
C PRO A 89 0.87 32.17 1.55
N ASP A 90 -0.03 32.73 2.37
CA ASP A 90 -0.61 31.97 3.49
C ASP A 90 -1.36 30.73 3.01
N GLU A 91 -1.99 30.77 1.83
CA GLU A 91 -2.69 29.65 1.22
C GLU A 91 -1.75 28.45 0.95
N VAL A 92 -0.52 28.71 0.54
CA VAL A 92 0.49 27.66 0.31
C VAL A 92 0.96 27.10 1.63
N TYR A 93 1.24 27.96 2.60
CA TYR A 93 1.65 27.51 3.93
C TYR A 93 0.56 26.64 4.59
N ASP A 94 -0.69 27.12 4.59
CA ASP A 94 -1.80 26.44 5.26
C ASP A 94 -2.23 25.15 4.52
N ALA A 95 -1.85 24.97 3.25
CA ALA A 95 -2.05 23.71 2.53
C ALA A 95 -1.16 22.57 3.06
N PHE A 96 0.01 22.90 3.57
CA PHE A 96 0.98 21.92 4.09
C PHE A 96 1.10 21.92 5.62
N ASN A 97 0.59 22.94 6.31
CA ASN A 97 0.77 23.10 7.75
C ASN A 97 -0.54 23.37 8.47
N ASN A 98 -0.81 22.63 9.50
CA ASN A 98 -1.92 22.88 10.41
C ASN A 98 -1.38 23.34 11.76
N LYS A 99 -1.54 24.64 12.07
CA LYS A 99 -1.05 25.26 13.30
C LYS A 99 -1.77 24.77 14.55
N ASP A 100 -3.08 24.46 14.42
CA ASP A 100 -3.90 24.06 15.56
C ASP A 100 -3.55 22.63 16.03
N ALA A 101 -3.17 21.77 15.07
CA ALA A 101 -2.77 20.39 15.33
C ALA A 101 -1.24 20.22 15.39
N ASN A 102 -0.45 21.29 15.18
CA ASN A 102 1.01 21.22 15.05
C ASN A 102 1.46 20.09 14.12
N SER A 103 0.80 20.00 12.97
CA SER A 103 1.04 18.94 12.00
C SER A 103 1.41 19.50 10.64
N GLN A 104 2.24 18.74 9.92
CA GLN A 104 2.65 19.04 8.54
C GLN A 104 2.20 17.90 7.60
N LEU A 105 1.90 18.28 6.37
CA LEU A 105 1.55 17.35 5.31
C LEU A 105 2.72 17.19 4.34
N MET A 106 3.03 15.95 4.01
CA MET A 106 4.00 15.57 2.98
C MET A 106 3.26 14.75 1.93
N LEU A 107 3.48 15.05 0.66
CA LEU A 107 2.98 14.29 -0.48
C LEU A 107 4.12 13.46 -1.05
N VAL A 108 3.89 12.16 -1.17
CA VAL A 108 4.83 11.21 -1.77
C VAL A 108 4.24 10.68 -3.06
N THR A 109 4.98 10.80 -4.15
CA THR A 109 4.60 10.27 -5.45
C THR A 109 5.42 9.03 -5.80
N TYR A 110 4.82 8.10 -6.53
CA TYR A 110 5.45 6.84 -6.92
C TYR A 110 5.52 6.72 -8.43
N SER A 111 6.59 6.10 -8.92
CA SER A 111 6.85 5.96 -10.35
C SER A 111 5.87 5.02 -11.05
N ASP A 112 5.29 4.07 -10.34
CA ASP A 112 4.39 3.05 -10.88
C ASP A 112 3.00 3.12 -10.23
N THR A 113 2.06 2.32 -10.73
CA THR A 113 0.67 2.27 -10.24
C THR A 113 0.58 1.85 -8.78
N MET A 114 -0.53 2.19 -8.12
CA MET A 114 -0.76 1.88 -6.71
C MET A 114 -0.77 0.38 -6.39
N GLY A 115 -0.98 -0.48 -7.39
CA GLY A 115 -1.04 -1.92 -7.25
C GLY A 115 0.28 -2.62 -7.57
N SER A 116 1.30 -1.90 -8.03
CA SER A 116 2.60 -2.49 -8.33
C SER A 116 3.30 -2.97 -7.06
N ASP A 117 4.05 -4.04 -7.19
CA ASP A 117 4.82 -4.58 -6.05
C ASP A 117 5.83 -3.56 -5.53
N GLU A 118 6.38 -2.74 -6.42
CA GLU A 118 7.38 -1.71 -6.10
C GLU A 118 6.77 -0.57 -5.26
N THR A 119 5.62 -0.04 -5.68
CA THR A 119 4.88 0.99 -4.93
C THR A 119 4.45 0.47 -3.56
N MET A 120 3.90 -0.74 -3.49
CA MET A 120 3.46 -1.34 -2.23
C MET A 120 4.64 -1.62 -1.27
N GLU A 121 5.81 -2.01 -1.80
CA GLU A 121 7.01 -2.19 -0.99
C GLU A 121 7.54 -0.85 -0.46
N ALA A 122 7.54 0.20 -1.29
CA ALA A 122 7.91 1.56 -0.87
C ALA A 122 6.99 2.06 0.25
N VAL A 123 5.68 1.95 0.09
CA VAL A 123 4.69 2.32 1.12
C VAL A 123 4.91 1.56 2.42
N ASN A 124 5.12 0.23 2.36
CA ASN A 124 5.36 -0.59 3.56
C ASN A 124 6.70 -0.25 4.26
N LYS A 125 7.71 0.17 3.52
CA LYS A 125 8.97 0.65 4.10
C LYS A 125 8.79 2.01 4.75
N MET A 126 8.13 2.93 4.05
CA MET A 126 7.79 4.25 4.55
C MET A 126 6.98 4.17 5.85
N ASP A 127 5.94 3.33 5.91
CA ASP A 127 5.13 3.12 7.12
C ASP A 127 5.97 2.67 8.33
N LYS A 128 7.02 1.88 8.09
CA LYS A 128 7.96 1.48 9.15
C LYS A 128 8.91 2.60 9.59
N MET A 129 9.21 3.54 8.70
CA MET A 129 10.08 4.70 9.01
C MET A 129 9.32 5.77 9.79
N VAL A 130 8.05 6.00 9.45
CA VAL A 130 7.16 7.01 10.06
C VAL A 130 6.55 6.54 11.39
N LYS A 131 7.33 5.96 12.29
CA LYS A 131 6.82 5.51 13.59
C LYS A 131 6.62 6.68 14.56
N ASN A 132 5.52 6.57 15.37
CA ASN A 132 5.19 7.48 16.47
C ASN A 132 4.87 8.92 16.02
N HIS A 133 3.59 9.26 15.98
CA HIS A 133 3.03 10.56 15.60
C HIS A 133 3.03 10.90 14.09
N CYS A 134 3.26 9.92 13.23
CA CYS A 134 3.14 10.10 11.80
C CYS A 134 2.20 9.07 11.22
N PHE A 135 1.41 9.47 10.23
CA PHE A 135 0.41 8.59 9.59
C PHE A 135 0.58 8.62 8.08
N VAL A 136 0.61 7.44 7.48
CA VAL A 136 0.57 7.31 6.03
C VAL A 136 -0.88 7.15 5.60
N ALA A 137 -1.32 7.94 4.64
CA ALA A 137 -2.69 7.96 4.13
C ALA A 137 -2.72 8.00 2.59
N GLY A 138 -3.89 7.77 2.01
CA GLY A 138 -4.09 7.79 0.55
C GLY A 138 -4.29 6.40 -0.04
N MET A 139 -4.64 6.36 -1.32
CA MET A 139 -5.04 5.10 -1.99
C MET A 139 -3.90 4.09 -2.09
N ALA A 140 -2.66 4.54 -2.28
CA ALA A 140 -1.51 3.63 -2.31
C ALA A 140 -1.29 2.97 -0.93
N ALA A 141 -1.43 3.74 0.17
CA ALA A 141 -1.35 3.21 1.52
C ALA A 141 -2.46 2.19 1.82
N VAL A 142 -3.72 2.54 1.51
CA VAL A 142 -4.88 1.63 1.69
C VAL A 142 -4.68 0.32 0.91
N ASN A 143 -4.13 0.40 -0.29
CA ASN A 143 -3.88 -0.79 -1.12
C ASN A 143 -2.77 -1.68 -0.53
N ALA A 144 -1.66 -1.08 -0.06
CA ALA A 144 -0.57 -1.78 0.60
C ALA A 144 -1.01 -2.44 1.91
N ASP A 145 -1.79 -1.73 2.74
CA ASP A 145 -2.35 -2.26 3.98
C ASP A 145 -3.33 -3.41 3.71
N THR A 146 -4.21 -3.26 2.72
CA THR A 146 -5.15 -4.31 2.32
C THR A 146 -4.41 -5.57 1.92
N LYS A 147 -3.36 -5.46 1.09
CA LYS A 147 -2.52 -6.60 0.70
C LYS A 147 -1.89 -7.26 1.92
N THR A 148 -1.30 -6.46 2.80
CA THR A 148 -0.63 -6.95 4.02
C THR A 148 -1.61 -7.68 4.93
N LEU A 149 -2.79 -7.11 5.17
CA LEU A 149 -3.84 -7.72 5.99
C LEU A 149 -4.36 -9.02 5.37
N VAL A 150 -4.64 -9.04 4.07
CA VAL A 150 -5.09 -10.25 3.37
C VAL A 150 -4.05 -11.35 3.46
N MET A 151 -2.79 -11.05 3.19
CA MET A 151 -1.71 -12.05 3.26
C MET A 151 -1.48 -12.61 4.66
N GLN A 152 -1.71 -11.82 5.71
CA GLN A 152 -1.57 -12.25 7.10
C GLN A 152 -2.79 -13.02 7.61
N GLN A 153 -3.99 -12.59 7.25
CA GLN A 153 -5.23 -13.12 7.82
C GLN A 153 -5.84 -14.27 7.01
N ALA A 154 -5.68 -14.28 5.68
CA ALA A 154 -6.26 -15.32 4.84
C ALA A 154 -5.88 -16.75 5.27
N PRO A 155 -4.60 -17.07 5.60
CA PRO A 155 -4.25 -18.42 6.06
C PRO A 155 -4.99 -18.83 7.34
N ILE A 156 -5.19 -17.88 8.26
CA ILE A 156 -5.89 -18.13 9.54
C ILE A 156 -7.36 -18.46 9.27
N TYR A 157 -8.03 -17.68 8.43
CA TYR A 157 -9.44 -17.94 8.08
C TYR A 157 -9.62 -19.25 7.32
N VAL A 158 -8.68 -19.60 6.43
CA VAL A 158 -8.71 -20.88 5.70
C VAL A 158 -8.59 -22.06 6.69
N ILE A 159 -7.69 -21.98 7.67
CA ILE A 159 -7.56 -23.03 8.71
C ILE A 159 -8.84 -23.13 9.54
N ILE A 160 -9.39 -22.01 9.99
CA ILE A 160 -10.66 -22.01 10.77
C ILE A 160 -11.81 -22.62 9.95
N ALA A 161 -11.94 -22.22 8.68
CA ALA A 161 -12.97 -22.75 7.80
C ALA A 161 -12.80 -24.26 7.56
N ALA A 162 -11.57 -24.74 7.39
CA ALA A 162 -11.27 -26.15 7.24
C ALA A 162 -11.63 -26.95 8.49
N LEU A 163 -11.29 -26.44 9.69
CA LEU A 163 -11.65 -27.09 10.97
C LEU A 163 -13.16 -27.14 11.18
N LEU A 164 -13.89 -26.05 10.92
CA LEU A 164 -15.33 -26.02 11.01
C LEU A 164 -16.00 -26.97 10.02
N SER A 165 -15.51 -27.00 8.77
CA SER A 165 -15.99 -27.95 7.75
C SER A 165 -15.76 -29.39 8.18
N MET A 166 -14.58 -29.71 8.72
CA MET A 166 -14.28 -31.05 9.24
C MET A 166 -15.21 -31.45 10.38
N LEU A 167 -15.49 -30.53 11.30
CA LEU A 167 -16.39 -30.75 12.42
C LEU A 167 -17.82 -31.05 11.95
N VAL A 168 -18.36 -30.20 11.06
CA VAL A 168 -19.72 -30.38 10.53
C VAL A 168 -19.85 -31.68 9.74
N MET A 169 -18.89 -31.97 8.86
CA MET A 169 -18.89 -33.23 8.10
C MET A 169 -18.65 -34.46 8.98
N GLY A 170 -17.84 -34.36 10.04
CA GLY A 170 -17.63 -35.43 10.98
C GLY A 170 -18.87 -35.80 11.80
N ILE A 171 -19.73 -34.80 12.10
CA ILE A 171 -21.04 -35.03 12.77
C ILE A 171 -22.06 -35.63 11.82
N THR A 172 -22.03 -35.22 10.54
CA THR A 172 -23.04 -35.67 9.54
C THR A 172 -22.70 -36.99 8.89
N MET A 173 -21.41 -37.35 8.85
CA MET A 173 -20.91 -38.59 8.26
C MET A 173 -20.34 -39.48 9.37
N ASP A 174 -20.75 -40.75 9.43
CA ASP A 174 -20.23 -41.74 10.41
C ASP A 174 -18.74 -42.11 10.19
N SER A 175 -17.96 -41.23 9.56
CA SER A 175 -16.56 -41.45 9.26
C SER A 175 -15.78 -40.14 9.21
N ILE A 176 -14.67 -40.06 9.95
CA ILE A 176 -13.75 -38.89 9.95
C ILE A 176 -12.81 -38.93 8.72
N ILE A 177 -12.60 -40.10 8.11
CA ILE A 177 -11.68 -40.29 6.98
C ILE A 177 -12.19 -39.56 5.73
N VAL A 178 -13.52 -39.60 5.49
CA VAL A 178 -14.14 -38.98 4.32
C VAL A 178 -13.95 -37.46 4.28
N PRO A 179 -14.25 -36.70 5.38
CA PRO A 179 -13.93 -35.27 5.45
C PRO A 179 -12.44 -34.94 5.23
N MET A 180 -11.53 -35.72 5.80
CA MET A 180 -10.10 -35.51 5.60
C MET A 180 -9.70 -35.65 4.12
N LEU A 181 -10.13 -36.69 3.44
CA LEU A 181 -9.84 -36.88 2.01
C LEU A 181 -10.45 -35.79 1.14
N PHE A 182 -11.66 -35.32 1.51
CA PHE A 182 -12.33 -34.23 0.80
C PHE A 182 -11.58 -32.92 0.94
N LEU A 183 -11.20 -32.53 2.17
CA LEU A 183 -10.40 -31.31 2.39
C LEU A 183 -9.02 -31.39 1.75
N LEU A 184 -8.38 -32.56 1.78
CA LEU A 184 -7.12 -32.79 1.09
C LEU A 184 -7.27 -32.63 -0.43
N SER A 185 -8.36 -33.14 -1.01
CA SER A 185 -8.66 -33.00 -2.43
C SER A 185 -8.88 -31.54 -2.82
N ILE A 186 -9.61 -30.75 -2.01
CA ILE A 186 -9.82 -29.32 -2.23
C ILE A 186 -8.49 -28.57 -2.11
N GLY A 187 -7.72 -28.83 -1.05
CA GLY A 187 -6.42 -28.19 -0.84
C GLY A 187 -5.39 -28.49 -1.93
N MET A 188 -5.57 -29.58 -2.69
CA MET A 188 -4.75 -29.88 -3.86
C MET A 188 -5.28 -29.28 -5.17
N ALA A 189 -6.53 -28.80 -5.18
CA ALA A 189 -7.16 -28.21 -6.35
C ALA A 189 -7.00 -26.67 -6.40
N ILE A 190 -6.75 -26.05 -5.24
CA ILE A 190 -6.47 -24.62 -5.10
C ILE A 190 -4.98 -24.35 -5.28
#